data_d569f9abb3940f89dfd877a86b83c93e
#
_entry.id   d569f9abb3940f89dfd877a86b83c93e
#
_cell.length_a   1.000
_cell.length_b   1.000
_cell.length_c   1.000
_cell.angle_alpha   90.00
_cell.angle_beta   90.00
_cell.angle_gamma   90.00
#
_symmetry.space_group_name_H-M   'P 1'
#
loop_
_entity.id
_entity.type
_entity.pdbx_description
1 polymer ?
#
loop_
_entity_poly.entity_id
_entity_poly.type
_entity_poly.pdbx_seq_one_letter_code
_entity_poly.pdbx_strand_id
1 'polypeptide(L)'
;NRPKSNPLIIHYSNINDALDDIHTDSRAIDLANKFWPGPLTLVAKVKNKSICRSALSKMNTIAVRVPSSMIFLKILSKLKIPLAAPSANRYGKISPTSANDVYEELNGKIPIILDGGHSLIGLESTVIDLTEKKAKLIRHGGINKKEVNSIIPLYDNKEKLKVFISPGL
;
A
#
# COMPACT_ATOMS: atom_id res chain seq x y z
N ASN A 1 6.20 -7.23 17.29
CA ASN A 1 5.48 -5.96 17.48
C ASN A 1 5.91 -4.94 16.42
N ARG A 2 4.97 -4.53 15.53
CA ARG A 2 5.21 -3.48 14.53
C ARG A 2 5.39 -2.13 15.24
N PRO A 3 6.42 -1.31 14.91
CA PRO A 3 6.56 0.04 15.45
C PRO A 3 5.34 0.90 15.13
N LYS A 4 4.83 1.64 16.12
CA LYS A 4 3.68 2.56 15.93
C LYS A 4 3.99 3.72 14.97
N SER A 5 5.26 4.01 14.73
CA SER A 5 5.73 5.01 13.77
C SER A 5 5.68 4.55 12.31
N ASN A 6 5.48 3.25 12.05
CA ASN A 6 5.43 2.71 10.70
C ASN A 6 3.96 2.69 10.21
N PRO A 7 3.56 3.58 9.27
CA PRO A 7 2.18 3.68 8.81
C PRO A 7 1.72 2.40 8.09
N LEU A 8 0.41 2.23 7.97
CA LEU A 8 -0.21 1.13 7.24
C LEU A 8 -0.65 1.59 5.86
N ILE A 9 -0.66 0.67 4.91
CA ILE A 9 -1.33 0.89 3.61
C ILE A 9 -2.82 0.69 3.83
N ILE A 10 -3.62 1.65 3.36
CA ILE A 10 -5.07 1.57 3.37
C ILE A 10 -5.55 1.07 2.01
N HIS A 11 -6.33 0.00 2.03
CA HIS A 11 -6.81 -0.69 0.85
C HIS A 11 -8.27 -0.35 0.59
N TYR A 12 -8.58 -0.07 -0.67
CA TYR A 12 -9.88 0.34 -1.15
C TYR A 12 -10.44 -0.67 -2.16
N SER A 13 -11.77 -0.74 -2.28
CA SER A 13 -12.45 -1.60 -3.23
C SER A 13 -12.42 -1.06 -4.67
N ASN A 14 -12.24 0.25 -4.85
CA ASN A 14 -12.23 0.92 -6.14
C ASN A 14 -11.34 2.16 -6.14
N ILE A 15 -11.07 2.68 -7.34
CA ILE A 15 -10.17 3.81 -7.58
C ILE A 15 -10.74 5.12 -7.02
N ASN A 16 -12.03 5.36 -7.22
CA ASN A 16 -12.65 6.62 -6.85
C ASN A 16 -12.56 6.86 -5.34
N ASP A 17 -12.96 5.86 -4.52
CA ASP A 17 -12.89 5.95 -3.07
C ASP A 17 -11.45 6.18 -2.57
N ALA A 18 -10.46 5.53 -3.23
CA ALA A 18 -9.04 5.72 -2.87
C ALA A 18 -8.56 7.14 -3.19
N LEU A 19 -8.96 7.70 -4.34
CA LEU A 19 -8.57 9.05 -4.77
C LEU A 19 -9.31 10.14 -3.98
N ASP A 20 -10.53 9.87 -3.52
CA ASP A 20 -11.32 10.83 -2.73
C ASP A 20 -10.73 11.09 -1.33
N ASP A 21 -10.01 10.14 -0.78
CA ASP A 21 -9.39 10.25 0.55
C ASP A 21 -8.03 10.97 0.57
N ILE A 22 -7.48 11.29 -0.63
CA ILE A 22 -6.19 11.95 -0.79
C ILE A 22 -6.31 13.28 -1.55
N HIS A 23 -5.35 14.17 -1.35
CA HIS A 23 -5.17 15.31 -2.26
C HIS A 23 -4.56 14.80 -3.56
N THR A 24 -5.38 14.72 -4.61
CA THR A 24 -5.03 14.20 -5.94
C THR A 24 -4.56 15.29 -6.88
N ASP A 25 -3.70 14.89 -7.83
CA ASP A 25 -3.39 15.60 -9.05
C ASP A 25 -3.39 14.63 -10.25
N SER A 26 -3.07 15.11 -11.46
CA SER A 26 -3.05 14.28 -12.66
C SER A 26 -2.13 13.06 -12.52
N ARG A 27 -1.00 13.18 -11.83
CA ARG A 27 -0.04 12.09 -11.59
C ARG A 27 -0.69 10.93 -10.84
N ALA A 28 -1.46 11.24 -9.78
CA ALA A 28 -2.15 10.22 -8.99
C ALA A 28 -3.22 9.51 -9.83
N ILE A 29 -3.97 10.27 -10.65
CA ILE A 29 -5.02 9.75 -11.52
C ILE A 29 -4.42 8.84 -12.60
N ASP A 30 -3.36 9.29 -13.28
CA ASP A 30 -2.72 8.53 -14.36
C ASP A 30 -2.13 7.22 -13.86
N LEU A 31 -1.43 7.26 -12.71
CA LEU A 31 -0.87 6.07 -12.07
C LEU A 31 -1.96 5.10 -11.58
N ALA A 32 -3.02 5.62 -10.97
CA ALA A 32 -4.15 4.82 -10.50
C ALA A 32 -4.85 4.10 -11.67
N ASN A 33 -5.17 4.81 -12.73
CA ASN A 33 -5.83 4.25 -13.90
C ASN A 33 -4.97 3.19 -14.62
N LYS A 34 -3.65 3.35 -14.60
CA LYS A 34 -2.72 2.40 -15.24
C LYS A 34 -2.49 1.15 -14.42
N PHE A 35 -2.36 1.28 -13.08
CA PHE A 35 -1.82 0.21 -12.24
C PHE A 35 -2.79 -0.32 -11.17
N TRP A 36 -3.99 0.20 -11.05
CA TRP A 36 -5.02 -0.31 -10.15
C TRP A 36 -6.18 -0.97 -10.91
N PRO A 37 -6.71 -2.08 -10.40
CA PRO A 37 -6.27 -2.86 -9.22
C PRO A 37 -4.89 -3.53 -9.45
N GLY A 38 -3.97 -3.36 -8.47
CA GLY A 38 -2.62 -3.88 -8.69
C GLY A 38 -1.61 -3.60 -7.58
N PRO A 39 -0.31 -3.86 -7.87
CA PRO A 39 0.77 -3.77 -6.90
C PRO A 39 1.38 -2.35 -6.81
N LEU A 40 0.56 -1.29 -6.95
CA LEU A 40 0.96 0.09 -6.74
C LEU A 40 0.39 0.63 -5.44
N THR A 41 1.21 1.32 -4.66
CA THR A 41 0.80 2.14 -3.51
C THR A 41 1.18 3.58 -3.77
N LEU A 42 0.25 4.50 -3.59
CA LEU A 42 0.47 5.94 -3.67
C LEU A 42 0.50 6.54 -2.26
N VAL A 43 1.49 7.35 -1.97
CA VAL A 43 1.57 8.16 -0.76
C VAL A 43 1.25 9.59 -1.13
N ALA A 44 0.24 10.16 -0.48
CA ALA A 44 -0.21 11.53 -0.72
C ALA A 44 -0.66 12.20 0.59
N LYS A 45 -0.92 13.50 0.56
CA LYS A 45 -1.52 14.20 1.69
C LYS A 45 -2.95 13.73 1.90
N VAL A 46 -3.32 13.47 3.15
CA VAL A 46 -4.68 13.03 3.50
C VAL A 46 -5.67 14.19 3.31
N LYS A 47 -6.78 13.92 2.62
CA LYS A 47 -7.90 14.86 2.42
C LYS A 47 -9.02 14.60 3.41
N ASN A 48 -9.40 13.32 3.58
CA ASN A 48 -10.49 12.93 4.47
C ASN A 48 -10.02 12.80 5.91
N LYS A 49 -10.59 13.62 6.81
CA LYS A 49 -10.24 13.65 8.23
C LYS A 49 -10.84 12.49 9.04
N SER A 50 -11.76 11.70 8.46
CA SER A 50 -12.37 10.54 9.12
C SER A 50 -11.46 9.30 9.14
N ILE A 51 -10.35 9.33 8.39
CA ILE A 51 -9.36 8.25 8.39
C ILE A 51 -8.75 8.07 9.79
N CYS A 52 -8.71 6.83 10.26
CA CYS A 52 -8.18 6.48 11.57
C CYS A 52 -6.71 6.95 11.74
N ARG A 53 -6.47 7.85 12.67
CA ARG A 53 -5.15 8.43 12.94
C ARG A 53 -4.09 7.39 13.30
N SER A 54 -4.49 6.26 13.92
CA SER A 54 -3.56 5.17 14.23
C SER A 54 -3.00 4.49 12.97
N ALA A 55 -3.77 4.44 11.88
CA ALA A 55 -3.30 3.91 10.60
C ALA A 55 -2.28 4.84 9.92
N LEU A 56 -2.40 6.15 10.16
CA LEU A 56 -1.53 7.20 9.61
C LEU A 56 -0.25 7.42 10.43
N SER A 57 -0.06 6.74 11.56
CA SER A 57 1.09 6.95 12.46
C SER A 57 1.29 8.44 12.85
N LYS A 58 0.18 9.18 13.01
CA LYS A 58 0.13 10.63 13.31
C LYS A 58 0.65 11.54 12.18
N MET A 59 0.91 11.00 10.98
CA MET A 59 1.30 11.80 9.82
C MET A 59 0.08 12.46 9.17
N ASN A 60 0.33 13.51 8.37
CA ASN A 60 -0.67 14.13 7.50
C ASN A 60 -0.68 13.51 6.09
N THR A 61 -0.01 12.38 5.93
CA THR A 61 0.09 11.60 4.69
C THR A 61 -0.54 10.23 4.88
N ILE A 62 -1.02 9.66 3.79
CA ILE A 62 -1.68 8.36 3.73
C ILE A 62 -1.10 7.56 2.58
N ALA A 63 -0.92 6.25 2.79
CA ALA A 63 -0.58 5.30 1.75
C ALA A 63 -1.85 4.56 1.32
N VAL A 64 -2.25 4.70 0.05
CA VAL A 64 -3.49 4.13 -0.51
C VAL A 64 -3.20 3.14 -1.62
N ARG A 65 -4.05 2.11 -1.73
CA ARG A 65 -3.93 1.07 -2.75
C ARG A 65 -5.30 0.44 -3.07
N VAL A 66 -5.51 0.10 -4.34
CA VAL A 66 -6.57 -0.84 -4.76
C VAL A 66 -5.89 -2.16 -5.11
N PRO A 67 -6.07 -3.23 -4.30
CA PRO A 67 -5.37 -4.51 -4.50
C PRO A 67 -5.97 -5.30 -5.68
N SER A 68 -5.17 -6.18 -6.30
CA SER A 68 -5.64 -7.09 -7.37
C SER A 68 -6.23 -8.41 -6.85
N SER A 69 -6.10 -8.73 -5.57
CA SER A 69 -6.67 -9.95 -5.00
C SER A 69 -8.19 -9.92 -5.02
N MET A 70 -8.81 -10.81 -5.81
CA MET A 70 -10.26 -10.90 -5.94
C MET A 70 -10.97 -11.19 -4.62
N ILE A 71 -10.38 -12.02 -3.74
CA ILE A 71 -10.94 -12.30 -2.42
C ILE A 71 -10.92 -11.03 -1.58
N PHE A 72 -9.81 -10.31 -1.56
CA PHE A 72 -9.70 -9.08 -0.78
C PHE A 72 -10.61 -7.98 -1.31
N LEU A 73 -10.72 -7.82 -2.64
CA LEU A 73 -11.68 -6.89 -3.25
C LEU A 73 -13.13 -7.20 -2.89
N LYS A 74 -13.52 -8.50 -2.89
CA LYS A 74 -14.87 -8.92 -2.45
C LYS A 74 -15.14 -8.57 -0.99
N ILE A 75 -14.14 -8.71 -0.12
CA ILE A 75 -14.26 -8.31 1.30
C ILE A 75 -14.46 -6.80 1.40
N LEU A 76 -13.60 -6.02 0.77
CA LEU A 76 -13.68 -4.55 0.77
C LEU A 76 -15.03 -4.05 0.25
N SER A 77 -15.53 -4.62 -0.86
CA SER A 77 -16.82 -4.26 -1.46
C SER A 77 -18.00 -4.57 -0.54
N LYS A 78 -17.94 -5.68 0.21
CA LYS A 78 -19.00 -6.04 1.17
C LYS A 78 -18.98 -5.17 2.41
N LEU A 79 -17.80 -4.84 2.91
CA LEU A 79 -17.64 -4.00 4.10
C LEU A 79 -18.00 -2.54 3.84
N LYS A 80 -17.84 -2.06 2.59
CA LYS A 80 -18.05 -0.66 2.18
C LYS A 80 -17.21 0.34 3.00
N ILE A 81 -16.10 -0.12 3.57
CA ILE A 81 -15.11 0.68 4.28
C ILE A 81 -13.71 0.25 3.87
N PRO A 82 -12.74 1.18 3.81
CA PRO A 82 -11.34 0.83 3.55
C PRO A 82 -10.73 0.09 4.74
N LEU A 83 -9.73 -0.77 4.46
CA LEU A 83 -9.03 -1.54 5.47
C LEU A 83 -7.53 -1.20 5.50
N ALA A 84 -7.03 -0.84 6.67
CA ALA A 84 -5.60 -0.72 6.92
C ALA A 84 -5.01 -2.12 7.20
N ALA A 85 -4.08 -2.58 6.36
CA ALA A 85 -3.50 -3.90 6.49
C ALA A 85 -1.99 -3.90 6.21
N PRO A 86 -1.17 -4.51 7.10
CA PRO A 86 0.22 -4.87 6.80
C PRO A 86 0.30 -6.21 6.07
N SER A 87 1.52 -6.63 5.69
CA SER A 87 1.80 -8.01 5.29
C SER A 87 1.52 -8.99 6.45
N ALA A 88 1.09 -10.21 6.11
CA ALA A 88 0.65 -11.22 7.08
C ALA A 88 1.84 -12.02 7.67
N ASN A 89 2.85 -11.30 8.18
CA ASN A 89 4.06 -11.85 8.81
C ASN A 89 4.41 -11.10 10.08
N ARG A 90 5.31 -11.65 10.88
CA ARG A 90 5.93 -10.90 11.99
C ARG A 90 6.82 -9.80 11.43
N TYR A 91 6.84 -8.67 12.11
CA TYR A 91 7.68 -7.53 11.72
C TYR A 91 9.16 -7.94 11.55
N GLY A 92 9.76 -7.53 10.43
CA GLY A 92 11.15 -7.87 10.09
C GLY A 92 11.35 -9.25 9.46
N LYS A 93 10.27 -10.00 9.22
CA LYS A 93 10.31 -11.28 8.49
C LYS A 93 9.89 -11.09 7.05
N ILE A 94 10.20 -12.10 6.21
CA ILE A 94 9.81 -12.12 4.79
C ILE A 94 8.30 -12.18 4.67
N SER A 95 7.73 -11.44 3.72
CA SER A 95 6.30 -11.47 3.44
C SER A 95 5.89 -12.86 2.89
N PRO A 96 4.80 -13.46 3.42
CA PRO A 96 4.35 -14.78 3.00
C PRO A 96 3.81 -14.75 1.57
N THR A 97 3.92 -15.89 0.88
CA THR A 97 3.43 -16.08 -0.48
C THR A 97 2.30 -17.08 -0.58
N SER A 98 2.02 -17.80 0.49
CA SER A 98 0.95 -18.79 0.61
C SER A 98 0.22 -18.72 1.95
N ALA A 99 -0.96 -19.33 2.04
CA ALA A 99 -1.69 -19.47 3.30
C ALA A 99 -0.91 -20.32 4.31
N ASN A 100 -0.13 -21.30 3.83
CA ASN A 100 0.70 -22.14 4.70
C ASN A 100 1.82 -21.33 5.36
N ASP A 101 2.50 -20.43 4.63
CA ASP A 101 3.53 -19.55 5.21
C ASP A 101 2.94 -18.68 6.33
N VAL A 102 1.70 -18.16 6.12
CA VAL A 102 0.98 -17.39 7.13
C VAL A 102 0.64 -18.26 8.35
N TYR A 103 0.17 -19.48 8.11
CA TYR A 103 -0.16 -20.41 9.18
C TYR A 103 1.07 -20.77 10.03
N GLU A 104 2.19 -21.11 9.41
CA GLU A 104 3.43 -21.43 10.14
C GLU A 104 3.91 -20.27 11.01
N GLU A 105 3.76 -19.02 10.54
CA GLU A 105 4.28 -17.87 11.27
C GLU A 105 3.30 -17.28 12.29
N LEU A 106 1.99 -17.33 12.02
CA LEU A 106 0.96 -16.65 12.79
C LEU A 106 -0.06 -17.57 13.45
N ASN A 107 0.11 -18.89 13.39
CA ASN A 107 -0.76 -19.84 14.06
C ASN A 107 -0.91 -19.53 15.56
N GLY A 108 -2.13 -19.57 16.06
CA GLY A 108 -2.48 -19.19 17.44
C GLY A 108 -2.44 -17.68 17.74
N LYS A 109 -2.07 -16.82 16.77
CA LYS A 109 -2.01 -15.35 16.94
C LYS A 109 -3.11 -14.62 16.18
N ILE A 110 -3.67 -15.26 15.16
CA ILE A 110 -4.79 -14.75 14.36
C ILE A 110 -5.90 -15.81 14.28
N PRO A 111 -7.17 -15.39 14.29
CA PRO A 111 -8.28 -16.33 14.36
C PRO A 111 -8.64 -16.97 13.00
N ILE A 112 -8.31 -16.32 11.87
CA ILE A 112 -8.75 -16.72 10.53
C ILE A 112 -7.64 -16.47 9.52
N ILE A 113 -7.44 -17.40 8.61
CA ILE A 113 -6.64 -17.26 7.38
C ILE A 113 -7.57 -17.54 6.21
N LEU A 114 -7.67 -16.58 5.28
CA LEU A 114 -8.37 -16.80 4.02
C LEU A 114 -7.36 -17.19 2.95
N ASP A 115 -7.45 -18.43 2.48
CA ASP A 115 -6.58 -18.92 1.42
C ASP A 115 -7.02 -18.37 0.06
N GLY A 116 -6.19 -17.53 -0.52
CA GLY A 116 -6.35 -16.95 -1.85
C GLY A 116 -5.45 -17.60 -2.91
N GLY A 117 -4.81 -18.71 -2.58
CA GLY A 117 -3.77 -19.31 -3.40
C GLY A 117 -2.41 -18.64 -3.23
N HIS A 118 -1.47 -19.02 -4.07
CA HIS A 118 -0.13 -18.45 -4.06
C HIS A 118 -0.11 -17.01 -4.59
N SER A 119 0.79 -16.19 -4.02
CA SER A 119 1.05 -14.83 -4.50
C SER A 119 1.68 -14.88 -5.89
N LEU A 120 1.04 -14.25 -6.89
CA LEU A 120 1.50 -14.28 -8.28
C LEU A 120 2.85 -13.57 -8.49
N ILE A 121 3.13 -12.53 -7.71
CA ILE A 121 4.31 -11.69 -7.89
C ILE A 121 5.38 -12.01 -6.85
N GLY A 122 5.00 -12.39 -5.62
CA GLY A 122 5.92 -12.66 -4.51
C GLY A 122 6.69 -11.44 -4.01
N LEU A 123 6.36 -10.24 -4.51
CA LEU A 123 6.96 -8.97 -4.10
C LEU A 123 5.88 -8.06 -3.49
N GLU A 124 6.31 -7.15 -2.63
CA GLU A 124 5.45 -6.10 -2.11
C GLU A 124 5.08 -5.07 -3.20
N SER A 125 4.14 -4.18 -2.89
CA SER A 125 3.75 -3.10 -3.81
C SER A 125 4.89 -2.11 -4.02
N THR A 126 5.03 -1.61 -5.25
CA THR A 126 5.83 -0.42 -5.54
C THR A 126 5.18 0.78 -4.86
N VAL A 127 5.97 1.62 -4.18
CA VAL A 127 5.47 2.78 -3.44
C VAL A 127 6.01 4.07 -4.04
N ILE A 128 5.10 4.94 -4.44
CA ILE A 128 5.38 6.26 -5.02
C ILE A 128 4.88 7.35 -4.09
N ASP A 129 5.76 8.27 -3.73
CA ASP A 129 5.42 9.48 -2.98
C ASP A 129 5.06 10.63 -3.92
N LEU A 130 3.85 11.14 -3.76
CA LEU A 130 3.29 12.27 -4.50
C LEU A 130 3.03 13.50 -3.61
N THR A 131 3.56 13.51 -2.39
CA THR A 131 3.33 14.60 -1.43
C THR A 131 3.94 15.94 -1.88
N GLU A 132 4.94 15.89 -2.77
CA GLU A 132 5.63 17.03 -3.36
C GLU A 132 5.44 17.07 -4.88
N LYS A 133 5.82 18.21 -5.50
CA LYS A 133 5.78 18.36 -6.96
C LYS A 133 6.60 17.29 -7.70
N LYS A 134 7.72 16.85 -7.11
CA LYS A 134 8.58 15.80 -7.66
C LYS A 134 8.16 14.45 -7.09
N ALA A 135 7.65 13.56 -7.95
CA ALA A 135 7.33 12.20 -7.54
C ALA A 135 8.59 11.40 -7.20
N LYS A 136 8.56 10.65 -6.11
CA LYS A 136 9.71 9.86 -5.62
C LYS A 136 9.34 8.39 -5.51
N LEU A 137 10.21 7.52 -6.00
CA LEU A 137 10.12 6.08 -5.73
C LEU A 137 10.67 5.81 -4.32
N ILE A 138 9.79 5.37 -3.40
CA ILE A 138 10.14 5.09 -2.01
C ILE A 138 10.50 3.62 -1.82
N ARG A 139 9.75 2.72 -2.45
CA ARG A 139 9.98 1.29 -2.35
C ARG A 139 9.84 0.64 -3.72
N HIS A 140 10.83 -0.16 -4.10
CA HIS A 140 10.74 -1.05 -5.24
C HIS A 140 9.77 -2.21 -4.94
N GLY A 141 9.00 -2.65 -5.93
CA GLY A 141 8.03 -3.73 -5.79
C GLY A 141 7.61 -4.31 -7.13
N GLY A 142 6.37 -4.79 -7.22
CA GLY A 142 5.85 -5.50 -8.40
C GLY A 142 5.76 -4.69 -9.69
N ILE A 143 5.92 -3.36 -9.64
CA ILE A 143 5.99 -2.48 -10.82
C ILE A 143 7.40 -1.90 -10.89
N ASN A 144 8.05 -2.02 -12.04
CA ASN A 144 9.41 -1.52 -12.19
C ASN A 144 9.44 0.01 -12.44
N LYS A 145 10.60 0.62 -12.14
CA LYS A 145 10.79 2.07 -12.26
C LYS A 145 10.57 2.59 -13.68
N LYS A 146 10.89 1.80 -14.71
CA LYS A 146 10.74 2.20 -16.13
C LYS A 146 9.26 2.32 -16.49
N GLU A 147 8.42 1.40 -16.01
CA GLU A 147 6.97 1.45 -16.21
C GLU A 147 6.36 2.68 -15.56
N VAL A 148 6.76 3.04 -14.34
CA VAL A 148 6.29 4.27 -13.68
C VAL A 148 6.77 5.50 -14.45
N ASN A 149 8.06 5.54 -14.85
CA ASN A 149 8.63 6.65 -15.62
C ASN A 149 7.98 6.86 -17.00
N SER A 150 7.34 5.83 -17.58
CA SER A 150 6.59 6.00 -18.83
C SER A 150 5.27 6.77 -18.65
N ILE A 151 4.80 6.91 -17.41
CA ILE A 151 3.56 7.63 -17.07
C ILE A 151 3.88 8.99 -16.46
N ILE A 152 4.75 9.02 -15.46
CA ILE A 152 5.18 10.24 -14.78
C ILE A 152 6.69 10.22 -14.53
N PRO A 153 7.38 11.38 -14.60
CA PRO A 153 8.80 11.43 -14.28
C PRO A 153 9.04 11.17 -12.78
N LEU A 154 9.92 10.21 -12.48
CA LEU A 154 10.41 9.96 -11.13
C LEU A 154 11.76 10.64 -10.91
N TYR A 155 11.90 11.24 -9.74
CA TYR A 155 13.12 11.87 -9.29
C TYR A 155 13.87 10.97 -8.31
N ASP A 156 15.16 10.74 -8.56
CA ASP A 156 15.97 9.96 -7.63
C ASP A 156 16.29 10.77 -6.38
N ASN A 157 15.98 10.20 -5.24
CA ASN A 157 16.37 10.78 -3.97
C ASN A 157 17.80 10.36 -3.67
N LYS A 158 18.79 11.23 -3.98
CA LYS A 158 20.21 11.00 -3.62
C LYS A 158 20.46 11.16 -2.11
N GLU A 159 19.52 11.76 -1.38
CA GLU A 159 19.57 11.83 0.07
C GLU A 159 18.94 10.57 0.67
N LYS A 160 19.69 9.91 1.57
CA LYS A 160 19.13 8.82 2.39
C LYS A 160 17.83 9.28 3.02
N LEU A 161 16.74 8.58 2.72
CA LEU A 161 15.41 8.83 3.30
C LEU A 161 15.54 8.95 4.82
N LYS A 162 15.61 10.18 5.30
CA LYS A 162 15.39 10.49 6.70
C LYS A 162 13.89 10.39 6.91
N VAL A 163 13.48 9.39 7.72
CA VAL A 163 12.11 9.17 8.20
C VAL A 163 11.24 8.25 7.33
N PHE A 164 10.71 7.26 7.99
CA PHE A 164 9.73 6.27 7.57
C PHE A 164 8.50 6.87 6.87
N ILE A 165 8.57 6.98 5.56
CA ILE A 165 7.48 7.51 4.74
C ILE A 165 6.64 6.36 4.18
N SER A 166 7.16 5.13 4.19
CA SER A 166 6.52 3.97 3.57
C SER A 166 6.34 2.80 4.54
N PRO A 167 5.18 2.13 4.50
CA PRO A 167 5.00 0.87 5.20
C PRO A 167 6.00 -0.18 4.72
N GLY A 168 6.69 -0.86 5.64
CA GLY A 168 7.55 -1.99 5.32
C GLY A 168 8.98 -1.66 4.87
N LEU A 169 9.53 -0.50 5.22
CA LEU A 169 10.96 -0.20 5.17
C LEU A 169 11.62 -0.42 6.53
#